data_b61dd0bdcec03ed49e9f0598b290079a
#
_entry.id   b61dd0bdcec03ed49e9f0598b290079a
#
_cell.length_a   1.000
_cell.length_b   1.000
_cell.length_c   1.000
_cell.angle_alpha   90.00
_cell.angle_beta   90.00
_cell.angle_gamma   90.00
#
_symmetry.space_group_name_H-M   'P 1'
#
loop_
_entity.id
_entity.type
_entity.pdbx_description
1 polymer ?
#
loop_
_entity_poly.entity_id
_entity_poly.type
_entity_poly.pdbx_seq_one_letter_code
_entity_poly.pdbx_strand_id
1 'polypeptide(L)'
;QTPSYLSSKSKTEVKTIFRKQLQVFIKKEVDFLIAEYFEHVEEATWAVETLKESGLPVAVTLCIGPEGDMDGVPPGECAVRLVNAGASIVGVNCHFDPATCLRTIKLMKEGLAAAKLKAHLMSQPLAFHTPDCGKQGFIDLPEFPFALEPRILTRWDVHKYAREAYNLGIRYIGGCCGFEPYHIRAIAEELAPEKGFLPRASEKHGSWGSDLSMHTKPWVRARARKEYWENMLPASGRPYCPSLSKPDDWEVTKGDLIQQKEATTEQQLNELFKKQSFKSKTVS
;
A
#
# COMPACT_ATOMS: atom_id res chain seq x y z
N GLN A 1 -16.93 -6.07 6.79
CA GLN A 1 -18.37 -5.82 7.05
C GLN A 1 -19.09 -7.10 7.41
N THR A 2 -20.04 -7.02 8.34
CA THR A 2 -20.90 -8.16 8.65
C THR A 2 -22.12 -8.17 7.71
N PRO A 3 -22.60 -9.34 7.27
CA PRO A 3 -23.85 -9.43 6.50
C PRO A 3 -25.03 -8.77 7.20
N SER A 4 -25.10 -8.85 8.51
CA SER A 4 -26.17 -8.21 9.31
C SER A 4 -26.11 -6.69 9.28
N TYR A 5 -24.92 -6.08 9.15
CA TYR A 5 -24.80 -4.64 8.97
C TYR A 5 -25.41 -4.21 7.62
N LEU A 6 -25.04 -4.90 6.54
CA LEU A 6 -25.54 -4.59 5.20
C LEU A 6 -27.04 -4.80 5.03
N SER A 7 -27.61 -5.83 5.69
CA SER A 7 -29.02 -6.21 5.50
C SER A 7 -29.98 -5.46 6.41
N SER A 8 -29.62 -5.23 7.66
CA SER A 8 -30.57 -4.70 8.66
C SER A 8 -30.05 -3.49 9.43
N LYS A 9 -28.75 -3.20 9.37
CA LYS A 9 -28.06 -2.22 10.23
C LYS A 9 -28.41 -2.39 11.73
N SER A 10 -28.68 -3.64 12.16
CA SER A 10 -29.03 -3.95 13.54
C SER A 10 -27.77 -3.94 14.43
N LYS A 11 -27.60 -2.88 15.21
CA LYS A 11 -26.50 -2.76 16.18
C LYS A 11 -26.41 -3.98 17.11
N THR A 12 -27.54 -4.50 17.57
CA THR A 12 -27.59 -5.64 18.48
C THR A 12 -27.08 -6.91 17.82
N GLU A 13 -27.51 -7.21 16.60
CA GLU A 13 -27.08 -8.40 15.87
C GLU A 13 -25.57 -8.33 15.52
N VAL A 14 -25.11 -7.19 15.00
CA VAL A 14 -23.71 -6.96 14.65
C VAL A 14 -22.82 -7.12 15.89
N LYS A 15 -23.17 -6.46 17.00
CA LYS A 15 -22.41 -6.63 18.27
C LYS A 15 -22.45 -8.05 18.81
N THR A 16 -23.52 -8.79 18.60
CA THR A 16 -23.60 -10.21 18.99
C THR A 16 -22.61 -11.07 18.20
N ILE A 17 -22.45 -10.79 16.90
CA ILE A 17 -21.46 -11.47 16.06
C ILE A 17 -20.04 -11.16 16.55
N PHE A 18 -19.73 -9.88 16.78
CA PHE A 18 -18.40 -9.48 17.27
C PHE A 18 -18.08 -10.09 18.67
N ARG A 19 -19.06 -10.18 19.57
CA ARG A 19 -18.85 -10.86 20.87
C ARG A 19 -18.49 -12.34 20.72
N LYS A 20 -19.11 -13.05 19.77
CA LYS A 20 -18.75 -14.44 19.50
C LYS A 20 -17.31 -14.58 19.03
N GLN A 21 -16.84 -13.67 18.15
CA GLN A 21 -15.44 -13.63 17.70
C GLN A 21 -14.50 -13.26 18.86
N LEU A 22 -14.85 -12.25 19.64
CA LEU A 22 -14.06 -11.76 20.78
C LEU A 22 -13.75 -12.86 21.79
N GLN A 23 -14.72 -13.73 22.11
CA GLN A 23 -14.52 -14.82 23.05
C GLN A 23 -13.39 -15.78 22.65
N VAL A 24 -13.17 -15.97 21.36
CA VAL A 24 -12.07 -16.81 20.85
C VAL A 24 -10.72 -16.17 21.18
N PHE A 25 -10.60 -14.86 20.96
CA PHE A 25 -9.35 -14.13 21.21
C PHE A 25 -9.03 -14.04 22.70
N ILE A 26 -10.03 -13.78 23.54
CA ILE A 26 -9.86 -13.77 25.01
C ILE A 26 -9.35 -15.13 25.48
N LYS A 27 -9.94 -16.24 25.00
CA LYS A 27 -9.50 -17.61 25.34
C LYS A 27 -8.07 -17.91 24.90
N LYS A 28 -7.54 -17.18 23.90
CA LYS A 28 -6.18 -17.33 23.38
C LYS A 28 -5.17 -16.36 24.00
N GLU A 29 -5.59 -15.55 24.95
CA GLU A 29 -4.73 -14.63 25.71
C GLU A 29 -3.89 -13.72 24.81
N VAL A 30 -4.54 -13.10 23.79
CA VAL A 30 -3.87 -12.17 22.89
C VAL A 30 -3.51 -10.86 23.59
N ASP A 31 -2.45 -10.18 23.16
CA ASP A 31 -1.97 -8.94 23.77
C ASP A 31 -2.85 -7.73 23.43
N PHE A 32 -3.46 -7.70 22.26
CA PHE A 32 -4.35 -6.63 21.79
C PHE A 32 -5.27 -7.13 20.69
N LEU A 33 -6.27 -6.35 20.34
CA LEU A 33 -7.28 -6.68 19.34
C LEU A 33 -7.23 -5.71 18.16
N ILE A 34 -7.44 -6.22 16.96
CA ILE A 34 -7.61 -5.40 15.76
C ILE A 34 -8.98 -5.65 15.15
N ALA A 35 -9.78 -4.59 15.03
CA ALA A 35 -10.98 -4.56 14.22
C ALA A 35 -10.60 -3.97 12.86
N GLU A 36 -10.56 -4.78 11.80
CA GLU A 36 -10.08 -4.35 10.50
C GLU A 36 -11.08 -4.57 9.38
N TYR A 37 -10.87 -3.85 8.26
CA TYR A 37 -11.61 -4.02 7.03
C TYR A 37 -13.05 -3.53 7.11
N PHE A 38 -13.25 -2.30 7.57
CA PHE A 38 -14.56 -1.64 7.59
C PHE A 38 -14.66 -0.54 6.54
N GLU A 39 -15.76 -0.48 5.83
CA GLU A 39 -16.08 0.58 4.86
C GLU A 39 -17.02 1.65 5.46
N HIS A 40 -17.60 1.36 6.62
CA HIS A 40 -18.51 2.22 7.36
C HIS A 40 -18.00 2.45 8.78
N VAL A 41 -17.81 3.71 9.15
CA VAL A 41 -17.34 4.07 10.48
C VAL A 41 -18.35 3.69 11.57
N GLU A 42 -19.64 3.62 11.24
CA GLU A 42 -20.68 3.21 12.19
C GLU A 42 -20.46 1.77 12.64
N GLU A 43 -20.31 0.84 11.70
CA GLU A 43 -20.05 -0.57 12.03
C GLU A 43 -18.72 -0.73 12.77
N ALA A 44 -17.66 -0.03 12.33
CA ALA A 44 -16.37 -0.02 13.01
C ALA A 44 -16.48 0.48 14.45
N THR A 45 -17.32 1.50 14.70
CA THR A 45 -17.60 2.01 16.06
C THR A 45 -18.22 0.92 16.92
N TRP A 46 -19.20 0.18 16.42
CA TRP A 46 -19.82 -0.93 17.14
C TRP A 46 -18.84 -2.08 17.42
N ALA A 47 -17.91 -2.34 16.49
CA ALA A 47 -16.82 -3.29 16.70
C ALA A 47 -15.92 -2.84 17.86
N VAL A 48 -15.46 -1.58 17.83
CA VAL A 48 -14.60 -1.02 18.90
C VAL A 48 -15.31 -1.10 20.26
N GLU A 49 -16.57 -0.64 20.34
CA GLU A 49 -17.37 -0.71 21.58
C GLU A 49 -17.43 -2.15 22.13
N THR A 50 -17.57 -3.14 21.24
CA THR A 50 -17.63 -4.55 21.64
C THR A 50 -16.28 -5.09 22.09
N LEU A 51 -15.22 -4.80 21.34
CA LEU A 51 -13.87 -5.26 21.67
C LEU A 51 -13.35 -4.65 22.97
N LYS A 52 -13.77 -3.44 23.31
CA LYS A 52 -13.45 -2.78 24.60
C LYS A 52 -14.01 -3.52 25.82
N GLU A 53 -15.03 -4.35 25.64
CA GLU A 53 -15.55 -5.20 26.73
C GLU A 53 -14.48 -6.15 27.29
N SER A 54 -13.42 -6.47 26.53
CA SER A 54 -12.29 -7.30 26.96
C SER A 54 -11.31 -6.62 27.93
N GLY A 55 -11.30 -5.29 27.97
CA GLY A 55 -10.27 -4.52 28.68
C GLY A 55 -8.93 -4.39 27.94
N LEU A 56 -8.73 -5.12 26.83
CA LEU A 56 -7.50 -5.07 26.03
C LEU A 56 -7.40 -3.76 25.20
N PRO A 57 -6.17 -3.39 24.77
CA PRO A 57 -6.02 -2.35 23.77
C PRO A 57 -6.70 -2.72 22.46
N VAL A 58 -7.40 -1.77 21.84
CA VAL A 58 -8.12 -1.97 20.57
C VAL A 58 -7.53 -1.07 19.49
N ALA A 59 -7.11 -1.71 18.41
CA ALA A 59 -6.81 -1.06 17.14
C ALA A 59 -8.01 -1.19 16.20
N VAL A 60 -8.22 -0.20 15.34
CA VAL A 60 -9.27 -0.24 14.31
C VAL A 60 -8.79 0.40 13.01
N THR A 61 -9.10 -0.25 11.89
CA THR A 61 -8.77 0.24 10.56
C THR A 61 -9.98 0.25 9.64
N LEU A 62 -10.04 1.28 8.79
CA LEU A 62 -11.06 1.45 7.78
C LEU A 62 -10.45 1.25 6.38
N CYS A 63 -11.26 0.74 5.45
CA CYS A 63 -10.92 0.62 4.02
C CYS A 63 -11.39 1.86 3.27
N ILE A 64 -10.86 3.03 3.61
CA ILE A 64 -11.31 4.31 3.07
C ILE A 64 -10.15 5.10 2.46
N GLY A 65 -10.50 5.94 1.48
CA GLY A 65 -9.62 6.94 0.89
C GLY A 65 -9.81 8.33 1.51
N PRO A 66 -9.19 9.36 0.93
CA PRO A 66 -9.33 10.75 1.39
C PRO A 66 -10.77 11.29 1.31
N GLU A 67 -11.62 10.68 0.49
CA GLU A 67 -13.04 11.06 0.32
C GLU A 67 -13.93 10.64 1.49
N GLY A 68 -13.41 9.81 2.40
CA GLY A 68 -14.12 9.30 3.55
C GLY A 68 -14.73 7.92 3.36
N ASP A 69 -15.63 7.54 4.29
CA ASP A 69 -16.27 6.24 4.28
C ASP A 69 -17.40 6.14 3.23
N MET A 70 -18.06 5.00 3.13
CA MET A 70 -19.12 4.78 2.13
C MET A 70 -20.33 5.65 2.36
N ASP A 71 -20.59 6.10 3.59
CA ASP A 71 -21.64 7.03 3.95
C ASP A 71 -21.21 8.52 3.80
N GLY A 72 -19.96 8.78 3.36
CA GLY A 72 -19.43 10.12 3.13
C GLY A 72 -18.88 10.80 4.39
N VAL A 73 -18.63 10.05 5.46
CA VAL A 73 -18.03 10.60 6.68
C VAL A 73 -16.53 10.84 6.44
N PRO A 74 -16.05 12.09 6.61
CA PRO A 74 -14.64 12.40 6.35
C PRO A 74 -13.67 11.62 7.26
N PRO A 75 -12.42 11.34 6.80
CA PRO A 75 -11.47 10.54 7.56
C PRO A 75 -11.17 11.09 8.96
N GLY A 76 -11.09 12.43 9.10
CA GLY A 76 -10.87 13.07 10.40
C GLY A 76 -12.00 12.80 11.38
N GLU A 77 -13.26 12.87 10.94
CA GLU A 77 -14.42 12.56 11.75
C GLU A 77 -14.50 11.05 12.06
N CYS A 78 -14.18 10.20 11.09
CA CYS A 78 -14.07 8.76 11.33
C CYS A 78 -13.10 8.47 12.49
N ALA A 79 -11.90 9.04 12.46
CA ALA A 79 -10.91 8.85 13.53
C ALA A 79 -11.42 9.33 14.89
N VAL A 80 -12.07 10.48 14.94
CA VAL A 80 -12.66 11.04 16.17
C VAL A 80 -13.73 10.10 16.74
N ARG A 81 -14.64 9.60 15.92
CA ARG A 81 -15.70 8.66 16.36
C ARG A 81 -15.09 7.38 16.92
N LEU A 82 -14.07 6.82 16.26
CA LEU A 82 -13.43 5.58 16.68
C LEU A 82 -12.66 5.73 18.01
N VAL A 83 -11.95 6.85 18.19
CA VAL A 83 -11.24 7.14 19.45
C VAL A 83 -12.23 7.37 20.60
N ASN A 84 -13.33 8.10 20.35
CA ASN A 84 -14.38 8.28 21.34
C ASN A 84 -15.08 6.98 21.73
N ALA A 85 -15.15 6.01 20.81
CA ALA A 85 -15.63 4.65 21.11
C ALA A 85 -14.65 3.82 21.96
N GLY A 86 -13.39 4.28 22.11
CA GLY A 86 -12.37 3.66 22.94
C GLY A 86 -11.20 3.04 22.19
N ALA A 87 -11.05 3.26 20.87
CA ALA A 87 -9.89 2.80 20.13
C ALA A 87 -8.62 3.49 20.62
N SER A 88 -7.56 2.71 20.86
CA SER A 88 -6.22 3.21 21.23
C SER A 88 -5.35 3.45 20.00
N ILE A 89 -5.66 2.78 18.90
CA ILE A 89 -4.94 2.84 17.63
C ILE A 89 -5.98 2.96 16.51
N VAL A 90 -5.79 3.91 15.60
CA VAL A 90 -6.67 4.11 14.45
C VAL A 90 -5.86 4.19 13.16
N GLY A 91 -6.44 3.78 12.05
CA GLY A 91 -5.75 3.84 10.77
C GLY A 91 -6.58 3.34 9.60
N VAL A 92 -5.89 3.00 8.52
CA VAL A 92 -6.51 2.44 7.31
C VAL A 92 -5.80 1.16 6.88
N ASN A 93 -6.56 0.28 6.23
CA ASN A 93 -6.01 -0.93 5.62
C ASN A 93 -6.68 -1.21 4.28
N CYS A 94 -6.00 -1.96 3.43
CA CYS A 94 -6.50 -2.43 2.13
C CYS A 94 -7.01 -1.30 1.20
N HIS A 95 -7.70 -1.65 0.14
CA HIS A 95 -8.37 -0.86 -0.90
C HIS A 95 -7.50 0.15 -1.66
N PHE A 96 -6.52 0.79 -1.02
CA PHE A 96 -5.73 1.87 -1.61
C PHE A 96 -4.22 1.63 -1.47
N ASP A 97 -3.48 2.24 -2.40
CA ASP A 97 -2.03 2.25 -2.38
C ASP A 97 -1.45 3.04 -1.19
N PRO A 98 -0.14 2.90 -0.90
CA PRO A 98 0.50 3.60 0.20
C PRO A 98 0.32 5.11 0.17
N ALA A 99 0.44 5.74 -1.00
CA ALA A 99 0.35 7.20 -1.10
C ALA A 99 -1.05 7.70 -0.72
N THR A 100 -2.09 7.01 -1.15
CA THR A 100 -3.48 7.31 -0.80
C THR A 100 -3.75 7.05 0.67
N CYS A 101 -3.29 5.92 1.21
CA CYS A 101 -3.41 5.62 2.64
C CYS A 101 -2.73 6.69 3.52
N LEU A 102 -1.54 7.15 3.17
CA LEU A 102 -0.85 8.20 3.92
C LEU A 102 -1.60 9.53 3.90
N ARG A 103 -2.19 9.91 2.75
CA ARG A 103 -3.05 11.11 2.67
C ARG A 103 -4.26 10.97 3.59
N THR A 104 -4.91 9.82 3.60
CA THR A 104 -6.07 9.53 4.44
C THR A 104 -5.72 9.59 5.93
N ILE A 105 -4.61 8.95 6.34
CA ILE A 105 -4.15 8.97 7.74
C ILE A 105 -3.74 10.38 8.17
N LYS A 106 -3.19 11.19 7.27
CA LYS A 106 -2.91 12.60 7.56
C LYS A 106 -4.19 13.35 7.93
N LEU A 107 -5.27 13.17 7.17
CA LEU A 107 -6.59 13.75 7.50
C LEU A 107 -7.14 13.23 8.83
N MET A 108 -6.98 11.93 9.14
CA MET A 108 -7.33 11.37 10.43
C MET A 108 -6.57 12.05 11.57
N LYS A 109 -5.25 12.21 11.41
CA LYS A 109 -4.38 12.87 12.39
C LYS A 109 -4.79 14.34 12.63
N GLU A 110 -5.11 15.06 11.56
CA GLU A 110 -5.60 16.44 11.63
C GLU A 110 -6.93 16.53 12.37
N GLY A 111 -7.87 15.63 12.09
CA GLY A 111 -9.15 15.55 12.80
C GLY A 111 -8.99 15.26 14.29
N LEU A 112 -8.13 14.32 14.66
CA LEU A 112 -7.81 14.03 16.06
C LEU A 112 -7.19 15.24 16.78
N ALA A 113 -6.26 15.93 16.12
CA ALA A 113 -5.62 17.12 16.68
C ALA A 113 -6.64 18.25 16.90
N ALA A 114 -7.54 18.48 15.94
CA ALA A 114 -8.62 19.47 16.08
C ALA A 114 -9.57 19.14 17.24
N ALA A 115 -9.88 17.86 17.43
CA ALA A 115 -10.69 17.38 18.56
C ALA A 115 -9.92 17.25 19.88
N LYS A 116 -8.61 17.57 19.91
CA LYS A 116 -7.72 17.39 21.07
C LYS A 116 -7.66 15.95 21.59
N LEU A 117 -7.87 14.99 20.70
CA LEU A 117 -7.77 13.55 21.00
C LEU A 117 -6.38 13.02 20.63
N LYS A 118 -5.99 11.94 21.29
CA LYS A 118 -4.73 11.23 21.04
C LYS A 118 -5.00 9.76 20.77
N ALA A 119 -4.40 9.23 19.73
CA ALA A 119 -4.34 7.80 19.43
C ALA A 119 -3.05 7.50 18.66
N HIS A 120 -2.62 6.26 18.70
CA HIS A 120 -1.57 5.79 17.81
C HIS A 120 -2.12 5.60 16.39
N LEU A 121 -1.25 5.75 15.39
CA LEU A 121 -1.62 5.64 14.00
C LEU A 121 -1.11 4.32 13.39
N MET A 122 -1.93 3.71 12.54
CA MET A 122 -1.69 2.43 11.88
C MET A 122 -1.93 2.53 10.37
N SER A 123 -1.11 1.84 9.58
CA SER A 123 -1.23 1.78 8.12
C SER A 123 -0.92 0.39 7.60
N GLN A 124 -1.84 -0.17 6.80
CA GLN A 124 -1.71 -1.47 6.14
C GLN A 124 -2.26 -1.37 4.71
N PRO A 125 -1.58 -0.64 3.80
CA PRO A 125 -2.04 -0.42 2.43
C PRO A 125 -1.98 -1.68 1.58
N LEU A 126 -2.46 -1.56 0.34
CA LEU A 126 -2.19 -2.53 -0.71
C LEU A 126 -0.73 -2.46 -1.16
N ALA A 127 -0.21 -3.60 -1.69
CA ALA A 127 1.02 -3.61 -2.46
C ALA A 127 0.79 -3.39 -3.96
N PHE A 128 -0.25 -2.67 -4.33
CA PHE A 128 -0.57 -2.33 -5.72
C PHE A 128 -0.68 -0.83 -5.90
N HIS A 129 -0.22 -0.30 -7.03
CA HIS A 129 -0.47 1.09 -7.41
C HIS A 129 -1.94 1.26 -7.81
N THR A 130 -2.63 2.22 -7.20
CA THR A 130 -4.06 2.49 -7.42
C THR A 130 -4.36 3.98 -7.65
N PRO A 131 -3.54 4.75 -8.36
CA PRO A 131 -3.74 6.19 -8.51
C PRO A 131 -4.99 6.55 -9.35
N ASP A 132 -5.48 5.60 -10.11
CA ASP A 132 -6.59 5.68 -11.06
C ASP A 132 -7.87 4.97 -10.56
N CYS A 133 -7.89 4.54 -9.29
CA CYS A 133 -9.07 3.92 -8.69
C CYS A 133 -10.12 4.95 -8.28
N GLY A 134 -11.36 4.49 -8.15
CA GLY A 134 -12.47 5.25 -7.58
C GLY A 134 -12.55 5.15 -6.05
N LYS A 135 -13.74 5.43 -5.52
CA LYS A 135 -14.00 5.46 -4.07
C LYS A 135 -13.81 4.11 -3.37
N GLN A 136 -14.00 3.00 -4.08
CA GLN A 136 -13.82 1.66 -3.54
C GLN A 136 -12.37 1.13 -3.68
N GLY A 137 -11.46 1.98 -4.15
CA GLY A 137 -10.06 1.61 -4.30
C GLY A 137 -9.84 0.58 -5.41
N PHE A 138 -8.99 -0.41 -5.18
CA PHE A 138 -8.60 -1.38 -6.21
C PHE A 138 -9.76 -2.25 -6.75
N ILE A 139 -10.87 -2.30 -6.03
CA ILE A 139 -12.08 -3.01 -6.48
C ILE A 139 -12.67 -2.34 -7.74
N ASP A 140 -12.47 -1.03 -7.90
CA ASP A 140 -12.94 -0.27 -9.07
C ASP A 140 -12.03 -0.44 -10.30
N LEU A 141 -10.87 -1.07 -10.15
CA LEU A 141 -9.93 -1.25 -11.25
C LEU A 141 -10.40 -2.36 -12.21
N PRO A 142 -10.23 -2.18 -13.53
CA PRO A 142 -10.60 -3.21 -14.50
C PRO A 142 -9.80 -4.51 -14.36
N GLU A 143 -8.62 -4.45 -13.73
CA GLU A 143 -7.78 -5.62 -13.46
C GLU A 143 -8.21 -6.42 -12.23
N PHE A 144 -9.10 -5.87 -11.39
CA PHE A 144 -9.60 -6.58 -10.21
C PHE A 144 -10.57 -7.71 -10.63
N PRO A 145 -10.47 -8.91 -10.03
CA PRO A 145 -9.48 -9.32 -9.01
C PRO A 145 -8.28 -10.11 -9.56
N PHE A 146 -8.24 -10.45 -10.86
CA PHE A 146 -7.37 -11.52 -11.39
C PHE A 146 -6.14 -11.06 -12.18
N ALA A 147 -5.93 -9.76 -12.36
CA ALA A 147 -4.85 -9.22 -13.19
C ALA A 147 -4.13 -8.03 -12.52
N LEU A 148 -3.97 -8.06 -11.19
CA LEU A 148 -3.37 -6.98 -10.41
C LEU A 148 -1.83 -7.04 -10.35
N GLU A 149 -1.22 -8.15 -10.72
CA GLU A 149 0.23 -8.35 -10.63
C GLU A 149 1.05 -7.24 -11.32
N PRO A 150 0.64 -6.74 -12.50
CA PRO A 150 1.36 -5.64 -13.12
C PRO A 150 1.41 -4.34 -12.31
N ARG A 151 0.54 -4.18 -11.33
CA ARG A 151 0.48 -3.00 -10.45
C ARG A 151 1.28 -3.14 -9.16
N ILE A 152 1.99 -4.26 -8.97
CA ILE A 152 2.68 -4.55 -7.71
C ILE A 152 3.75 -3.50 -7.41
N LEU A 153 3.85 -3.13 -6.14
CA LEU A 153 4.87 -2.22 -5.63
C LEU A 153 6.26 -2.86 -5.73
N THR A 154 7.23 -2.05 -6.09
CA THR A 154 8.63 -2.44 -5.97
C THR A 154 9.09 -2.33 -4.52
N ARG A 155 10.23 -2.95 -4.22
CA ARG A 155 10.91 -2.77 -2.94
C ARG A 155 11.17 -1.29 -2.62
N TRP A 156 11.46 -0.47 -3.63
CA TRP A 156 11.75 0.95 -3.46
C TRP A 156 10.51 1.78 -3.14
N ASP A 157 9.37 1.44 -3.74
CA ASP A 157 8.09 2.03 -3.36
C ASP A 157 7.80 1.80 -1.88
N VAL A 158 8.10 0.59 -1.40
CA VAL A 158 7.88 0.22 -0.01
C VAL A 158 8.87 0.90 0.95
N HIS A 159 10.14 1.08 0.57
CA HIS A 159 11.10 1.88 1.34
C HIS A 159 10.59 3.32 1.50
N LYS A 160 10.18 3.95 0.40
CA LYS A 160 9.59 5.29 0.42
C LYS A 160 8.38 5.36 1.33
N TYR A 161 7.45 4.43 1.16
CA TYR A 161 6.26 4.32 2.02
C TYR A 161 6.63 4.22 3.51
N ALA A 162 7.55 3.34 3.86
CA ALA A 162 7.95 3.13 5.24
C ALA A 162 8.51 4.42 5.88
N ARG A 163 9.36 5.14 5.14
CA ARG A 163 9.95 6.41 5.58
C ARG A 163 8.89 7.49 5.76
N GLU A 164 8.02 7.68 4.77
CA GLU A 164 6.95 8.67 4.82
C GLU A 164 5.95 8.37 5.95
N ALA A 165 5.57 7.10 6.12
CA ALA A 165 4.71 6.66 7.21
C ALA A 165 5.30 6.97 8.59
N TYR A 166 6.57 6.63 8.79
CA TYR A 166 7.26 6.91 10.04
C TYR A 166 7.34 8.41 10.34
N ASN A 167 7.68 9.22 9.34
CA ASN A 167 7.77 10.67 9.47
C ASN A 167 6.39 11.31 9.74
N LEU A 168 5.31 10.75 9.22
CA LEU A 168 3.94 11.18 9.52
C LEU A 168 3.54 10.89 10.98
N GLY A 169 4.26 9.99 11.65
CA GLY A 169 4.00 9.59 13.03
C GLY A 169 3.30 8.24 13.17
N ILE A 170 3.14 7.49 12.08
CA ILE A 170 2.61 6.13 12.12
C ILE A 170 3.64 5.23 12.78
N ARG A 171 3.19 4.35 13.69
CA ARG A 171 4.07 3.43 14.43
C ARG A 171 3.72 1.95 14.23
N TYR A 172 2.56 1.65 13.71
CA TYR A 172 2.24 0.32 13.17
C TYR A 172 2.23 0.44 11.64
N ILE A 173 3.29 -0.04 11.00
CA ILE A 173 3.50 0.05 9.56
C ILE A 173 3.56 -1.36 9.00
N GLY A 174 2.58 -1.71 8.21
CA GLY A 174 2.43 -3.03 7.62
C GLY A 174 1.92 -2.97 6.19
N GLY A 175 1.18 -3.99 5.80
CA GLY A 175 0.57 -4.11 4.51
C GLY A 175 -0.61 -5.07 4.52
N CYS A 176 -1.40 -5.03 3.46
CA CYS A 176 -2.57 -5.87 3.23
C CYS A 176 -2.41 -6.65 1.91
N CYS A 177 -3.43 -6.72 1.08
CA CYS A 177 -3.42 -7.48 -0.17
C CYS A 177 -2.23 -7.13 -1.07
N GLY A 178 -1.61 -8.17 -1.64
CA GLY A 178 -0.43 -8.05 -2.48
C GLY A 178 0.89 -7.88 -1.74
N PHE A 179 0.90 -7.61 -0.44
CA PHE A 179 2.13 -7.58 0.34
C PHE A 179 2.72 -9.00 0.50
N GLU A 180 3.96 -9.12 0.11
CA GLU A 180 4.78 -10.32 0.22
C GLU A 180 5.82 -10.17 1.34
N PRO A 181 6.45 -11.25 1.81
CA PRO A 181 7.47 -11.18 2.87
C PRO A 181 8.62 -10.21 2.57
N TYR A 182 9.02 -10.07 1.31
CA TYR A 182 10.08 -9.14 0.92
C TYR A 182 9.65 -7.67 1.04
N HIS A 183 8.37 -7.34 0.90
CA HIS A 183 7.84 -6.01 1.16
C HIS A 183 7.94 -5.66 2.66
N ILE A 184 7.56 -6.60 3.53
CA ILE A 184 7.70 -6.41 5.00
C ILE A 184 9.17 -6.28 5.40
N ARG A 185 10.05 -7.05 4.76
CA ARG A 185 11.49 -6.88 4.93
C ARG A 185 11.95 -5.49 4.52
N ALA A 186 11.47 -4.97 3.39
CA ALA A 186 11.82 -3.62 2.93
C ALA A 186 11.41 -2.54 3.95
N ILE A 187 10.23 -2.66 4.57
CA ILE A 187 9.81 -1.77 5.66
C ILE A 187 10.80 -1.85 6.82
N ALA A 188 11.14 -3.06 7.25
CA ALA A 188 12.02 -3.29 8.39
C ALA A 188 13.47 -2.82 8.13
N GLU A 189 13.98 -2.98 6.91
CA GLU A 189 15.30 -2.50 6.49
C GLU A 189 15.35 -0.97 6.43
N GLU A 190 14.33 -0.32 5.88
CA GLU A 190 14.26 1.15 5.83
C GLU A 190 14.24 1.78 7.23
N LEU A 191 13.54 1.15 8.18
CA LEU A 191 13.39 1.64 9.54
C LEU A 191 14.41 1.03 10.52
N ALA A 192 15.43 0.34 10.02
CA ALA A 192 16.49 -0.23 10.84
C ALA A 192 17.25 0.82 11.67
N PRO A 193 17.55 2.03 11.16
CA PRO A 193 18.19 3.07 11.96
C PRO A 193 17.41 3.45 13.22
N GLU A 194 16.09 3.49 13.15
CA GLU A 194 15.22 3.82 14.28
C GLU A 194 15.11 2.67 15.29
N LYS A 195 15.31 1.44 14.84
CA LYS A 195 15.28 0.25 15.69
C LYS A 195 16.64 -0.14 16.25
N GLY A 196 17.72 0.35 15.65
CA GLY A 196 19.09 0.04 16.02
C GLY A 196 19.63 -1.30 15.51
N PHE A 197 18.86 -2.04 14.69
CA PHE A 197 19.30 -3.30 14.08
C PHE A 197 18.58 -3.58 12.76
N LEU A 198 19.27 -4.30 11.88
CA LEU A 198 18.71 -4.81 10.64
C LEU A 198 17.91 -6.12 10.87
N PRO A 199 16.94 -6.43 10.02
CA PRO A 199 16.30 -7.73 10.02
C PRO A 199 17.32 -8.87 9.85
N ARG A 200 17.03 -10.04 10.41
CA ARG A 200 17.90 -11.22 10.25
C ARG A 200 18.13 -11.51 8.77
N ALA A 201 19.35 -11.89 8.45
CA ALA A 201 19.83 -12.21 7.10
C ALA A 201 19.89 -11.02 6.12
N SER A 202 19.65 -9.78 6.55
CA SER A 202 19.86 -8.61 5.69
C SER A 202 21.32 -8.43 5.30
N GLU A 203 22.25 -8.88 6.12
CA GLU A 203 23.67 -8.90 5.81
C GLU A 203 24.06 -9.83 4.66
N LYS A 204 23.19 -10.78 4.28
CA LYS A 204 23.40 -11.69 3.14
C LYS A 204 23.05 -11.05 1.80
N HIS A 205 22.41 -9.88 1.83
CA HIS A 205 22.03 -9.14 0.65
C HIS A 205 22.90 -7.88 0.57
N GLY A 206 23.57 -7.68 -0.55
CA GLY A 206 24.16 -6.39 -0.89
C GLY A 206 23.08 -5.33 -1.03
N SER A 207 23.48 -4.08 -1.08
CA SER A 207 22.55 -3.02 -1.47
C SER A 207 21.92 -3.34 -2.82
N TRP A 208 20.64 -3.00 -2.98
CA TRP A 208 19.91 -3.27 -4.21
C TRP A 208 20.70 -2.77 -5.44
N GLY A 209 20.88 -3.67 -6.40
CA GLY A 209 21.59 -3.37 -7.65
C GLY A 209 23.10 -3.35 -7.54
N SER A 210 23.71 -3.63 -6.38
CA SER A 210 25.17 -3.61 -6.20
C SER A 210 25.89 -4.48 -7.22
N ASP A 211 25.40 -5.67 -7.49
CA ASP A 211 25.98 -6.61 -8.46
C ASP A 211 25.83 -6.11 -9.90
N LEU A 212 24.77 -5.34 -10.16
CA LEU A 212 24.51 -4.74 -11.46
C LEU A 212 25.35 -3.48 -11.72
N SER A 213 26.00 -2.92 -10.71
CA SER A 213 26.92 -1.79 -10.86
C SER A 213 28.09 -2.10 -11.78
N MET A 214 28.47 -3.37 -11.89
CA MET A 214 29.53 -3.88 -12.78
C MET A 214 29.00 -4.42 -14.10
N HIS A 215 27.72 -4.33 -14.37
CA HIS A 215 27.14 -4.86 -15.61
C HIS A 215 27.73 -4.16 -16.86
N THR A 216 27.99 -4.91 -17.92
CA THR A 216 28.61 -4.41 -19.14
C THR A 216 27.80 -3.32 -19.85
N LYS A 217 26.47 -3.37 -19.75
CA LYS A 217 25.56 -2.42 -20.39
C LYS A 217 25.30 -1.21 -19.49
N PRO A 218 25.63 0.02 -19.93
CA PRO A 218 25.49 1.23 -19.11
C PRO A 218 24.06 1.51 -18.63
N TRP A 219 23.04 1.22 -19.44
CA TRP A 219 21.65 1.43 -19.02
C TRP A 219 21.24 0.48 -17.89
N VAL A 220 21.81 -0.73 -17.80
CA VAL A 220 21.57 -1.64 -16.68
C VAL A 220 22.22 -1.06 -15.42
N ARG A 221 23.44 -0.53 -15.52
CA ARG A 221 24.11 0.14 -14.40
C ARG A 221 23.33 1.37 -13.93
N ALA A 222 22.80 2.16 -14.85
CA ALA A 222 21.98 3.33 -14.52
C ALA A 222 20.69 2.97 -13.76
N ARG A 223 20.13 1.79 -14.01
CA ARG A 223 18.95 1.26 -13.31
C ARG A 223 19.29 0.64 -11.96
N ALA A 224 20.54 0.32 -11.70
CA ALA A 224 20.99 -0.33 -10.48
C ALA A 224 21.16 0.65 -9.31
N ARG A 225 20.24 1.60 -9.16
CA ARG A 225 20.29 2.60 -8.11
C ARG A 225 18.89 2.97 -7.64
N LYS A 226 18.79 3.32 -6.37
CA LYS A 226 17.53 3.64 -5.67
C LYS A 226 16.76 4.78 -6.35
N GLU A 227 17.44 5.86 -6.71
CA GLU A 227 16.87 7.07 -7.31
C GLU A 227 16.16 6.82 -8.64
N TYR A 228 16.62 5.82 -9.39
CA TYR A 228 15.98 5.41 -10.63
C TYR A 228 14.61 4.77 -10.34
N TRP A 229 14.55 3.84 -9.40
CA TRP A 229 13.34 3.06 -9.10
C TRP A 229 12.30 3.83 -8.30
N GLU A 230 12.72 4.73 -7.41
CA GLU A 230 11.79 5.56 -6.62
C GLU A 230 10.91 6.47 -7.47
N ASN A 231 11.38 6.83 -8.65
CA ASN A 231 10.67 7.73 -9.56
C ASN A 231 10.08 7.02 -10.79
N MET A 232 10.19 5.69 -10.84
CA MET A 232 9.70 4.90 -11.96
C MET A 232 8.30 4.37 -11.69
N LEU A 233 7.37 4.71 -12.57
CA LEU A 233 6.09 4.02 -12.61
C LEU A 233 6.30 2.60 -13.14
N PRO A 234 5.70 1.57 -12.54
CA PRO A 234 5.72 0.22 -13.07
C PRO A 234 5.23 0.20 -14.52
N ALA A 235 5.77 -0.70 -15.34
CA ALA A 235 5.35 -0.83 -16.74
C ALA A 235 3.84 -1.00 -16.88
N SER A 236 3.26 -1.75 -15.98
CA SER A 236 1.83 -1.94 -15.82
C SER A 236 1.04 -0.69 -15.47
N GLY A 237 1.65 0.29 -14.83
CA GLY A 237 1.01 1.54 -14.46
C GLY A 237 1.21 2.66 -15.46
N ARG A 238 1.51 2.38 -16.72
CA ARG A 238 1.81 3.41 -17.74
C ARG A 238 0.71 3.58 -18.77
N PRO A 239 0.13 4.71 -18.75
CA PRO A 239 -0.37 5.41 -17.61
C PRO A 239 -1.42 4.54 -16.93
N TYR A 240 -1.08 3.93 -15.83
CA TYR A 240 -1.99 3.13 -15.00
C TYR A 240 -2.45 1.81 -15.59
N CYS A 241 -1.53 1.05 -16.16
CA CYS A 241 -1.77 -0.28 -16.67
C CYS A 241 -2.90 -0.44 -17.73
N PRO A 242 -2.97 0.41 -18.73
CA PRO A 242 -3.86 0.17 -19.85
C PRO A 242 -3.39 -1.00 -20.73
N SER A 243 -2.20 -1.51 -20.47
CA SER A 243 -1.47 -2.47 -21.30
C SER A 243 -2.22 -3.76 -21.57
N LEU A 244 -3.02 -4.24 -20.62
CA LEU A 244 -3.77 -5.48 -20.81
C LEU A 244 -4.96 -5.33 -21.76
N SER A 245 -5.45 -4.10 -21.95
CA SER A 245 -6.60 -3.79 -22.77
C SER A 245 -6.28 -2.99 -24.04
N LYS A 246 -5.03 -2.51 -24.18
CA LYS A 246 -4.60 -1.66 -25.30
C LYS A 246 -3.27 -2.15 -25.87
N PRO A 247 -3.29 -2.94 -26.95
CA PRO A 247 -2.09 -3.49 -27.57
C PRO A 247 -1.05 -2.44 -27.97
N ASP A 248 -1.48 -1.23 -28.33
CA ASP A 248 -0.61 -0.12 -28.74
C ASP A 248 0.27 0.38 -27.58
N ASP A 249 -0.21 0.30 -26.35
CA ASP A 249 0.55 0.68 -25.17
C ASP A 249 1.68 -0.33 -24.85
N TRP A 250 1.59 -1.55 -25.32
CA TRP A 250 2.65 -2.54 -25.23
C TRP A 250 3.90 -2.17 -26.01
N GLU A 251 3.75 -1.47 -27.10
CA GLU A 251 4.89 -1.09 -27.93
C GLU A 251 5.77 -0.04 -27.25
N VAL A 252 5.18 0.83 -26.46
CA VAL A 252 5.90 1.81 -25.64
C VAL A 252 6.74 1.15 -24.55
N THR A 253 6.32 -0.04 -24.08
CA THR A 253 7.03 -0.81 -23.04
C THR A 253 8.02 -1.81 -23.61
N LYS A 254 8.04 -2.05 -24.91
CA LYS A 254 8.91 -3.01 -25.61
C LYS A 254 10.37 -2.54 -25.80
N GLY A 255 10.89 -1.80 -24.91
CA GLY A 255 12.32 -1.74 -24.68
C GLY A 255 13.17 -0.88 -25.61
N ASP A 256 12.84 -0.73 -26.88
CA ASP A 256 13.72 -0.04 -27.82
C ASP A 256 13.80 1.47 -27.55
N LEU A 257 12.68 2.11 -27.24
CA LEU A 257 12.64 3.55 -26.90
C LEU A 257 13.22 3.85 -25.50
N ILE A 258 13.01 2.93 -24.55
CA ILE A 258 13.60 3.05 -23.22
C ILE A 258 15.11 2.84 -23.30
N GLN A 259 15.55 1.86 -24.07
CA GLN A 259 16.97 1.61 -24.31
C GLN A 259 17.67 2.80 -25.00
N GLN A 260 16.99 3.47 -25.92
CA GLN A 260 17.50 4.70 -26.56
C GLN A 260 17.67 5.85 -25.57
N LYS A 261 16.66 6.08 -24.71
CA LYS A 261 16.73 7.15 -23.69
C LYS A 261 17.81 6.94 -22.64
N GLU A 262 18.19 5.67 -22.43
CA GLU A 262 19.17 5.27 -21.41
C GLU A 262 20.54 4.91 -21.99
N ALA A 263 20.69 4.95 -23.29
CA ALA A 263 21.99 4.82 -23.92
C ALA A 263 22.85 6.03 -23.56
N THR A 264 23.94 5.78 -22.86
CA THR A 264 24.84 6.83 -22.35
C THR A 264 26.04 7.09 -23.24
N THR A 265 26.21 6.29 -24.29
CA THR A 265 27.32 6.45 -25.24
C THR A 265 26.79 6.50 -26.68
N GLU A 266 27.40 7.31 -27.50
CA GLU A 266 27.11 7.43 -28.94
C GLU A 266 27.23 6.08 -29.68
N GLN A 267 28.14 5.22 -29.22
CA GLN A 267 28.32 3.88 -29.74
C GLN A 267 27.10 2.98 -29.50
N GLN A 268 26.49 3.06 -28.31
CA GLN A 268 25.29 2.31 -27.97
C GLN A 268 24.04 2.81 -28.70
N LEU A 269 23.93 4.12 -28.89
CA LEU A 269 22.89 4.72 -29.74
C LEU A 269 23.02 4.20 -31.17
N ASN A 270 24.22 4.20 -31.73
CA ASN A 270 24.49 3.71 -33.08
C ASN A 270 24.21 2.21 -33.24
N GLU A 271 24.48 1.39 -32.23
CA GLU A 271 24.14 -0.02 -32.24
C GLU A 271 22.63 -0.27 -32.17
N LEU A 272 21.90 0.54 -31.39
CA LEU A 272 20.44 0.49 -31.32
C LEU A 272 19.80 0.91 -32.66
N PHE A 273 20.29 1.96 -33.28
CA PHE A 273 19.81 2.41 -34.60
C PHE A 273 20.08 1.39 -35.69
N LYS A 274 21.24 0.73 -35.67
CA LYS A 274 21.55 -0.38 -36.60
C LYS A 274 20.59 -1.56 -36.44
N LYS A 275 20.24 -1.95 -35.20
CA LYS A 275 19.29 -3.03 -34.94
C LYS A 275 17.88 -2.68 -35.41
N GLN A 276 17.42 -1.45 -35.24
CA GLN A 276 16.12 -0.99 -35.71
C GLN A 276 16.04 -0.95 -37.25
N SER A 277 17.06 -0.50 -37.91
CA SER A 277 17.11 -0.49 -39.36
C SER A 277 17.15 -1.87 -40.00
N PHE A 278 17.62 -2.89 -39.26
CA PHE A 278 17.58 -4.29 -39.69
C PHE A 278 16.17 -4.89 -39.56
N LYS A 279 15.43 -4.57 -38.49
CA LYS A 279 14.04 -5.04 -38.29
C LYS A 279 13.08 -4.48 -39.32
N SER A 280 13.26 -3.23 -39.77
CA SER A 280 12.41 -2.60 -40.79
C SER A 280 12.59 -3.20 -42.18
N LYS A 281 13.73 -3.83 -42.48
CA LYS A 281 14.03 -4.49 -43.78
C LYS A 281 13.56 -5.94 -43.87
N THR A 282 13.18 -6.57 -42.72
CA THR A 282 12.71 -7.96 -42.67
C THR A 282 11.18 -8.09 -42.62
N VAL A 283 10.47 -6.97 -42.65
CA VAL A 283 8.98 -6.92 -42.56
C VAL A 283 8.39 -6.35 -43.88
N SER A 284 9.18 -6.17 -44.91
CA SER A 284 8.69 -5.79 -46.26
C SER A 284 8.66 -6.99 -47.20
#